data_497d5ae07b9c8cd217865e9c26d6c3a9
#
_entry.id   497d5ae07b9c8cd217865e9c26d6c3a9
#
_cell.length_a   1.000
_cell.length_b   1.000
_cell.length_c   1.000
_cell.angle_alpha   90.00
_cell.angle_beta   90.00
_cell.angle_gamma   90.00
#
_symmetry.space_group_name_H-M   'P 1'
#
loop_
_entity.id
_entity.type
_entity.pdbx_description
1 polymer ?
#
loop_
_entity_poly.entity_id
_entity_poly.type
_entity_poly.pdbx_seq_one_letter_code
_entity_poly.pdbx_strand_id
1 'polypeptide(L)'
;MGFDEKLFNKELAGLARKFQVSPKSCNNPEYYNEYIRYSAIGDQQKGVGVTHVLVDTESERIAGYVTLRATSLVSEGENHVKLVEPSLEIAELAVDAEFERQGIGSALIGIAIDVADELRKNYLGIRHLVVCADGSAIDFYKKLGFGELSTLYEVLHDGWNDHCDPLYITLPENITNFDP
;
A
#
# COMPACT_ATOMS: atom_id res chain seq x y z
N MET A 1 17.62 3.08 17.26
CA MET A 1 17.18 2.79 15.89
C MET A 1 16.17 3.84 15.48
N GLY A 2 16.45 4.59 14.44
CA GLY A 2 15.55 5.57 13.84
C GLY A 2 15.30 5.22 12.39
N PHE A 3 14.08 5.47 11.91
CA PHE A 3 13.73 5.28 10.50
C PHE A 3 13.25 6.60 9.93
N ASP A 4 13.81 6.98 8.79
CA ASP A 4 13.38 8.16 8.03
C ASP A 4 12.46 7.72 6.89
N GLU A 5 11.27 8.33 6.81
CA GLU A 5 10.42 8.21 5.65
C GLU A 5 10.92 9.08 4.52
N LYS A 6 11.02 8.52 3.31
CA LYS A 6 11.42 9.23 2.10
C LYS A 6 10.61 8.78 0.90
N LEU A 7 10.36 9.68 -0.03
CA LEU A 7 9.92 9.29 -1.37
C LEU A 7 11.07 8.60 -2.10
N PHE A 8 10.79 7.42 -2.65
CA PHE A 8 11.78 6.68 -3.41
C PHE A 8 12.13 7.41 -4.71
N ASN A 9 13.40 7.59 -4.98
CA ASN A 9 13.89 8.33 -6.12
C ASN A 9 15.23 7.75 -6.61
N LYS A 10 15.81 8.37 -7.65
CA LYS A 10 17.07 7.92 -8.26
C LYS A 10 18.26 7.95 -7.29
N GLU A 11 18.26 8.85 -6.32
CA GLU A 11 19.35 8.95 -5.32
C GLU A 11 19.33 7.75 -4.36
N LEU A 12 18.13 7.26 -4.02
CA LEU A 12 17.93 6.11 -3.15
C LEU A 12 18.03 4.77 -3.90
N ALA A 13 18.04 4.75 -5.23
CA ALA A 13 18.06 3.52 -6.03
C ALA A 13 19.27 2.63 -5.72
N GLY A 14 20.39 3.22 -5.31
CA GLY A 14 21.58 2.48 -4.87
C GLY A 14 21.33 1.60 -3.65
N LEU A 15 20.48 2.05 -2.73
CA LEU A 15 20.13 1.33 -1.50
C LEU A 15 19.24 0.12 -1.78
N ALA A 16 18.39 0.21 -2.82
CA ALA A 16 17.48 -0.87 -3.21
C ALA A 16 18.21 -2.16 -3.63
N ARG A 17 19.48 -2.06 -4.05
CA ARG A 17 20.28 -3.24 -4.43
C ARG A 17 20.48 -4.24 -3.29
N LYS A 18 20.47 -3.76 -2.05
CA LYS A 18 20.67 -4.59 -0.85
C LYS A 18 19.35 -5.08 -0.24
N PHE A 19 18.23 -4.55 -0.73
CA PHE A 19 16.91 -4.93 -0.23
C PHE A 19 16.61 -6.39 -0.57
N GLN A 20 16.17 -7.14 0.43
CA GLN A 20 15.92 -8.56 0.31
C GLN A 20 14.74 -8.98 1.19
N VAL A 21 13.66 -9.41 0.56
CA VAL A 21 12.51 -10.01 1.25
C VAL A 21 12.83 -11.45 1.66
N SER A 22 12.37 -11.83 2.84
CA SER A 22 12.55 -13.20 3.32
C SER A 22 11.66 -14.18 2.56
N PRO A 23 12.21 -15.30 2.06
CA PRO A 23 11.40 -16.35 1.41
C PRO A 23 10.43 -17.06 2.36
N LYS A 24 10.49 -16.76 3.67
CA LYS A 24 9.56 -17.28 4.67
C LYS A 24 8.33 -16.37 4.84
N SER A 25 8.38 -15.15 4.35
CA SER A 25 7.39 -14.12 4.61
C SER A 25 6.44 -13.87 3.46
N CYS A 26 6.75 -14.35 2.26
CA CYS A 26 5.86 -14.28 1.12
C CYS A 26 6.14 -15.39 0.10
N ASN A 27 5.17 -15.65 -0.78
CA ASN A 27 5.25 -16.71 -1.79
C ASN A 27 6.21 -16.36 -2.95
N ASN A 28 6.40 -15.07 -3.23
CA ASN A 28 7.24 -14.61 -4.33
C ASN A 28 8.16 -13.46 -3.90
N PRO A 29 9.17 -13.71 -3.06
CA PRO A 29 10.07 -12.67 -2.54
C PRO A 29 10.84 -11.94 -3.64
N GLU A 30 11.22 -12.65 -4.72
CA GLU A 30 12.00 -12.05 -5.80
C GLU A 30 11.21 -10.98 -6.55
N TYR A 31 9.91 -11.15 -6.72
CA TYR A 31 9.04 -10.13 -7.30
C TYR A 31 9.19 -8.77 -6.57
N TYR A 32 9.10 -8.77 -5.24
CA TYR A 32 9.24 -7.54 -4.44
C TYR A 32 10.66 -6.96 -4.47
N ASN A 33 11.69 -7.83 -4.53
CA ASN A 33 13.08 -7.40 -4.66
C ASN A 33 13.32 -6.72 -6.01
N GLU A 34 12.81 -7.31 -7.09
CA GLU A 34 12.91 -6.76 -8.44
C GLU A 34 12.09 -5.49 -8.61
N TYR A 35 10.89 -5.44 -8.02
CA TYR A 35 10.03 -4.28 -8.11
C TYR A 35 10.74 -3.00 -7.62
N ILE A 36 11.26 -3.00 -6.40
CA ILE A 36 11.94 -1.81 -5.85
C ILE A 36 13.21 -1.47 -6.61
N ARG A 37 13.92 -2.46 -7.18
CA ARG A 37 15.16 -2.26 -7.92
C ARG A 37 14.95 -1.70 -9.31
N TYR A 38 13.90 -2.11 -10.01
CA TYR A 38 13.79 -1.90 -11.46
C TYR A 38 12.49 -1.22 -11.90
N SER A 39 11.40 -1.37 -11.16
CA SER A 39 10.07 -0.94 -11.59
C SER A 39 9.59 0.34 -10.90
N ALA A 40 9.80 0.48 -9.61
CA ALA A 40 9.22 1.53 -8.78
C ALA A 40 9.45 2.96 -9.29
N ILE A 41 10.68 3.28 -9.74
CA ILE A 41 10.97 4.61 -10.32
C ILE A 41 10.26 4.80 -11.66
N GLY A 42 10.21 3.75 -12.49
CA GLY A 42 9.52 3.78 -13.77
C GLY A 42 8.01 4.02 -13.61
N ASP A 43 7.40 3.36 -12.66
CA ASP A 43 5.98 3.51 -12.35
C ASP A 43 5.66 4.90 -11.82
N GLN A 44 6.50 5.44 -10.97
CA GLN A 44 6.36 6.82 -10.48
C GLN A 44 6.50 7.84 -11.62
N GLN A 45 7.44 7.65 -12.55
CA GLN A 45 7.60 8.54 -13.71
C GLN A 45 6.40 8.49 -14.66
N LYS A 46 5.73 7.35 -14.75
CA LYS A 46 4.51 7.16 -15.56
C LYS A 46 3.23 7.59 -14.84
N GLY A 47 3.31 7.95 -13.55
CA GLY A 47 2.14 8.27 -12.73
C GLY A 47 1.28 7.04 -12.37
N VAL A 48 1.87 5.83 -12.42
CA VAL A 48 1.17 4.57 -12.09
C VAL A 48 1.14 4.34 -10.58
N GLY A 49 2.17 4.74 -9.87
CA GLY A 49 2.24 4.61 -8.42
C GLY A 49 3.33 5.49 -7.83
N VAL A 50 3.25 5.75 -6.53
CA VAL A 50 4.25 6.49 -5.75
C VAL A 50 4.78 5.59 -4.65
N THR A 51 6.10 5.45 -4.56
CA THR A 51 6.75 4.57 -3.60
C THR A 51 7.37 5.39 -2.47
N HIS A 52 6.97 5.07 -1.24
CA HIS A 52 7.57 5.55 0.01
C HIS A 52 8.47 4.46 0.57
N VAL A 53 9.60 4.84 1.13
CA VAL A 53 10.55 3.94 1.77
C VAL A 53 10.83 4.38 3.20
N LEU A 54 11.02 3.41 4.09
CA LEU A 54 11.62 3.64 5.40
C LEU A 54 13.11 3.28 5.32
N VAL A 55 13.95 4.26 5.59
CA VAL A 55 15.41 4.10 5.60
C VAL A 55 15.91 4.09 7.03
N ASP A 56 16.60 3.02 7.41
CA ASP A 56 17.29 2.96 8.70
C ASP A 56 18.46 3.94 8.72
N THR A 57 18.45 4.85 9.69
CA THR A 57 19.41 5.96 9.78
C THR A 57 20.82 5.52 10.20
N GLU A 58 20.95 4.36 10.81
CA GLU A 58 22.25 3.84 11.27
C GLU A 58 22.97 3.06 10.17
N SER A 59 22.25 2.19 9.48
CA SER A 59 22.83 1.31 8.43
C SER A 59 22.71 1.86 7.02
N GLU A 60 21.97 2.96 6.83
CA GLU A 60 21.64 3.54 5.51
C GLU A 60 21.04 2.48 4.55
N ARG A 61 20.12 1.65 5.07
CA ARG A 61 19.43 0.62 4.29
C ARG A 61 17.94 0.88 4.24
N ILE A 62 17.30 0.46 3.15
CA ILE A 62 15.85 0.42 3.06
C ILE A 62 15.34 -0.71 3.94
N ALA A 63 14.61 -0.36 5.00
CA ALA A 63 13.98 -1.32 5.92
C ALA A 63 12.66 -1.87 5.39
N GLY A 64 11.98 -1.09 4.55
CA GLY A 64 10.75 -1.49 3.89
C GLY A 64 10.24 -0.41 2.96
N TYR A 65 9.28 -0.75 2.13
CA TYR A 65 8.63 0.19 1.21
C TYR A 65 7.15 -0.11 1.06
N VAL A 66 6.40 0.93 0.68
CA VAL A 66 5.01 0.87 0.26
C VAL A 66 4.83 1.67 -1.02
N THR A 67 4.16 1.09 -2.01
CA THR A 67 3.76 1.78 -3.24
C THR A 67 2.25 2.00 -3.23
N LEU A 68 1.86 3.25 -3.43
CA LEU A 68 0.47 3.70 -3.40
C LEU A 68 0.03 4.12 -4.80
N ARG A 69 -1.20 3.77 -5.18
CA ARG A 69 -1.83 4.22 -6.42
C ARG A 69 -3.30 4.50 -6.24
N ALA A 70 -3.84 5.38 -7.05
CA ALA A 70 -5.27 5.65 -7.08
C ALA A 70 -6.01 4.46 -7.68
N THR A 71 -7.15 4.11 -7.09
CA THR A 71 -8.06 3.07 -7.57
C THR A 71 -9.50 3.42 -7.22
N SER A 72 -10.43 2.51 -7.51
CA SER A 72 -11.82 2.63 -7.11
C SER A 72 -12.40 1.26 -6.78
N LEU A 73 -13.28 1.21 -5.79
CA LEU A 73 -14.15 0.07 -5.60
C LEU A 73 -15.47 0.32 -6.34
N VAL A 74 -15.99 -0.72 -6.98
CA VAL A 74 -17.27 -0.64 -7.70
C VAL A 74 -18.25 -1.58 -7.02
N SER A 75 -19.40 -1.06 -6.61
CA SER A 75 -20.50 -1.84 -6.09
C SER A 75 -21.74 -1.67 -6.95
N GLU A 76 -22.63 -2.66 -6.90
CA GLU A 76 -23.92 -2.58 -7.54
C GLU A 76 -24.94 -2.01 -6.55
N GLY A 77 -25.47 -0.82 -6.87
CA GLY A 77 -26.54 -0.19 -6.14
C GLY A 77 -27.93 -0.65 -6.61
N GLU A 78 -28.97 0.02 -6.13
CA GLU A 78 -30.34 -0.24 -6.55
C GLU A 78 -30.51 -0.04 -8.07
N ASN A 79 -31.38 -0.85 -8.70
CA ASN A 79 -31.66 -0.80 -10.13
C ASN A 79 -30.43 -1.01 -11.05
N HIS A 80 -29.47 -1.81 -10.62
CA HIS A 80 -28.23 -2.11 -11.36
C HIS A 80 -27.36 -0.88 -11.63
N VAL A 81 -27.52 0.19 -10.89
CA VAL A 81 -26.64 1.36 -10.96
C VAL A 81 -25.29 1.00 -10.34
N LYS A 82 -24.22 1.21 -11.09
CA LYS A 82 -22.85 1.04 -10.56
C LYS A 82 -22.47 2.26 -9.72
N LEU A 83 -22.08 2.00 -8.47
CA LEU A 83 -21.54 3.00 -7.57
C LEU A 83 -20.02 2.87 -7.54
N VAL A 84 -19.33 3.99 -7.69
CA VAL A 84 -17.86 4.04 -7.70
C VAL A 84 -17.38 4.77 -6.46
N GLU A 85 -16.59 4.11 -5.64
CA GLU A 85 -16.06 4.67 -4.40
C GLU A 85 -14.54 4.89 -4.54
N PRO A 86 -14.06 6.15 -4.46
CA PRO A 86 -12.66 6.46 -4.63
C PRO A 86 -11.81 5.83 -3.53
N SER A 87 -10.75 5.20 -3.92
CA SER A 87 -9.91 4.41 -3.01
C SER A 87 -8.43 4.63 -3.30
N LEU A 88 -7.60 4.44 -2.28
CA LEU A 88 -6.15 4.35 -2.42
C LEU A 88 -5.75 2.89 -2.29
N GLU A 89 -4.94 2.40 -3.19
CA GLU A 89 -4.45 1.03 -3.18
C GLU A 89 -3.02 0.96 -2.66
N ILE A 90 -2.79 0.04 -1.73
CA ILE A 90 -1.46 -0.45 -1.40
C ILE A 90 -1.10 -1.46 -2.49
N ALA A 91 -0.45 -0.96 -3.55
CA ALA A 91 -0.10 -1.78 -4.71
C ALA A 91 1.01 -2.77 -4.39
N GLU A 92 2.02 -2.31 -3.65
CA GLU A 92 3.14 -3.11 -3.21
C GLU A 92 3.49 -2.74 -1.76
N LEU A 93 3.78 -3.73 -0.93
CA LEU A 93 4.32 -3.53 0.41
C LEU A 93 5.30 -4.66 0.73
N ALA A 94 6.51 -4.31 1.10
CA ALA A 94 7.50 -5.30 1.51
C ALA A 94 8.43 -4.77 2.61
N VAL A 95 8.91 -5.69 3.44
CA VAL A 95 9.86 -5.43 4.51
C VAL A 95 11.13 -6.25 4.26
N ASP A 96 12.29 -5.61 4.43
CA ASP A 96 13.57 -6.30 4.32
C ASP A 96 13.74 -7.33 5.44
N ALA A 97 14.29 -8.49 5.11
CA ALA A 97 14.41 -9.63 6.01
C ALA A 97 15.12 -9.31 7.34
N GLU A 98 16.09 -8.37 7.34
CA GLU A 98 16.81 -7.97 8.54
C GLU A 98 15.97 -7.06 9.47
N PHE A 99 14.90 -6.45 8.95
CA PHE A 99 14.03 -5.54 9.69
C PHE A 99 12.65 -6.12 10.00
N GLU A 100 12.44 -7.40 9.71
CA GLU A 100 11.19 -8.08 10.06
C GLU A 100 10.91 -8.05 11.57
N ARG A 101 9.62 -8.05 11.91
CA ARG A 101 9.11 -8.07 13.30
C ARG A 101 9.55 -6.88 14.18
N GLN A 102 10.01 -5.80 13.54
CA GLN A 102 10.37 -4.54 14.20
C GLN A 102 9.31 -3.43 13.99
N GLY A 103 8.09 -3.80 13.55
CA GLY A 103 6.99 -2.86 13.34
C GLY A 103 7.04 -2.12 12.00
N ILE A 104 8.00 -2.41 11.12
CA ILE A 104 8.17 -1.72 9.82
C ILE A 104 6.91 -1.84 8.96
N GLY A 105 6.33 -3.05 8.84
CA GLY A 105 5.10 -3.22 8.07
C GLY A 105 3.95 -2.36 8.58
N SER A 106 3.76 -2.27 9.89
CA SER A 106 2.73 -1.40 10.49
C SER A 106 3.02 0.08 10.27
N ALA A 107 4.29 0.49 10.31
CA ALA A 107 4.68 1.88 10.00
C ALA A 107 4.40 2.23 8.53
N LEU A 108 4.65 1.31 7.59
CA LEU A 108 4.31 1.49 6.17
C LEU A 108 2.80 1.62 5.94
N ILE A 109 1.98 0.87 6.66
CA ILE A 109 0.51 1.05 6.64
C ILE A 109 0.13 2.42 7.23
N GLY A 110 0.81 2.86 8.29
CA GLY A 110 0.65 4.21 8.84
C GLY A 110 0.89 5.28 7.78
N ILE A 111 1.97 5.19 7.01
CA ILE A 111 2.26 6.10 5.89
C ILE A 111 1.12 6.09 4.86
N ALA A 112 0.61 4.92 4.50
CA ALA A 112 -0.50 4.81 3.55
C ALA A 112 -1.78 5.50 4.06
N ILE A 113 -2.07 5.39 5.35
CA ILE A 113 -3.21 6.06 6.00
C ILE A 113 -2.98 7.58 6.04
N ASP A 114 -1.79 8.04 6.39
CA ASP A 114 -1.45 9.47 6.43
C ASP A 114 -1.56 10.13 5.05
N VAL A 115 -1.06 9.46 4.01
CA VAL A 115 -1.21 9.92 2.61
C VAL A 115 -2.69 9.97 2.21
N ALA A 116 -3.47 8.93 2.51
CA ALA A 116 -4.90 8.90 2.22
C ALA A 116 -5.64 10.05 2.94
N ASP A 117 -5.29 10.31 4.20
CA ASP A 117 -5.85 11.39 5.01
C ASP A 117 -5.48 12.78 4.47
N GLU A 118 -4.24 12.97 4.02
CA GLU A 118 -3.82 14.21 3.38
C GLU A 118 -4.58 14.45 2.07
N LEU A 119 -4.66 13.44 1.21
CA LEU A 119 -5.39 13.53 -0.04
C LEU A 119 -6.84 13.89 0.18
N ARG A 120 -7.54 13.21 1.09
CA ARG A 120 -8.98 13.43 1.34
C ARG A 120 -9.28 14.76 2.01
N LYS A 121 -8.36 15.33 2.78
CA LYS A 121 -8.52 16.63 3.45
C LYS A 121 -8.27 17.80 2.51
N ASN A 122 -7.33 17.65 1.56
CA ASN A 122 -6.77 18.79 0.86
C ASN A 122 -6.97 18.75 -0.67
N TYR A 123 -7.19 17.57 -1.28
CA TYR A 123 -7.10 17.45 -2.73
C TYR A 123 -8.26 16.69 -3.39
N LEU A 124 -8.61 15.50 -2.90
CA LEU A 124 -9.62 14.65 -3.52
C LEU A 124 -10.21 13.65 -2.51
N GLY A 125 -11.44 13.19 -2.77
CA GLY A 125 -12.09 12.20 -1.93
C GLY A 125 -11.37 10.84 -2.01
N ILE A 126 -11.01 10.29 -0.85
CA ILE A 126 -10.57 8.89 -0.68
C ILE A 126 -11.42 8.29 0.43
N ARG A 127 -12.13 7.20 0.15
CA ARG A 127 -12.99 6.55 1.11
C ARG A 127 -12.38 5.30 1.73
N HIS A 128 -11.66 4.53 0.91
CA HIS A 128 -11.09 3.25 1.33
C HIS A 128 -9.60 3.18 1.07
N LEU A 129 -8.91 2.44 1.91
CA LEU A 129 -7.60 1.90 1.63
C LEU A 129 -7.78 0.42 1.30
N VAL A 130 -7.24 -0.03 0.18
CA VAL A 130 -7.41 -1.39 -0.33
C VAL A 130 -6.08 -2.04 -0.59
N VAL A 131 -6.03 -3.35 -0.52
CA VAL A 131 -4.84 -4.15 -0.82
C VAL A 131 -5.24 -5.51 -1.37
N CYS A 132 -4.47 -6.06 -2.30
CA CYS A 132 -4.52 -7.47 -2.62
C CYS A 132 -3.42 -8.18 -1.85
N ALA A 133 -3.79 -8.86 -0.76
CA ALA A 133 -2.83 -9.45 0.17
C ALA A 133 -2.35 -10.82 -0.32
N ASP A 134 -1.04 -11.06 -0.27
CA ASP A 134 -0.51 -12.43 -0.32
C ASP A 134 -1.10 -13.25 0.84
N GLY A 135 -1.45 -14.52 0.59
CA GLY A 135 -2.08 -15.38 1.59
C GLY A 135 -1.33 -15.43 2.93
N SER A 136 0.00 -15.30 2.90
CA SER A 136 0.82 -15.25 4.10
C SER A 136 0.69 -13.94 4.91
N ALA A 137 0.19 -12.88 4.28
CA ALA A 137 0.05 -11.54 4.87
C ALA A 137 -1.38 -11.21 5.36
N ILE A 138 -2.37 -12.05 5.08
CA ILE A 138 -3.78 -11.80 5.45
C ILE A 138 -3.94 -11.49 6.94
N ASP A 139 -3.36 -12.31 7.80
CA ASP A 139 -3.45 -12.11 9.25
C ASP A 139 -2.81 -10.81 9.72
N PHE A 140 -1.76 -10.35 9.04
CA PHE A 140 -1.13 -9.05 9.32
C PHE A 140 -2.11 -7.91 9.05
N TYR A 141 -2.75 -7.89 7.87
CA TYR A 141 -3.72 -6.86 7.52
C TYR A 141 -4.97 -6.91 8.41
N LYS A 142 -5.49 -8.11 8.71
CA LYS A 142 -6.66 -8.27 9.60
C LYS A 142 -6.38 -7.73 11.01
N LYS A 143 -5.18 -7.91 11.56
CA LYS A 143 -4.78 -7.31 12.85
C LYS A 143 -4.75 -5.78 12.83
N LEU A 144 -4.59 -5.17 11.66
CA LEU A 144 -4.63 -3.72 11.46
C LEU A 144 -6.03 -3.19 11.11
N GLY A 145 -7.06 -4.05 11.16
CA GLY A 145 -8.44 -3.67 10.96
C GLY A 145 -8.95 -3.79 9.53
N PHE A 146 -8.16 -4.35 8.60
CA PHE A 146 -8.65 -4.66 7.26
C PHE A 146 -9.63 -5.82 7.31
N GLY A 147 -10.75 -5.66 6.59
CA GLY A 147 -11.75 -6.70 6.36
C GLY A 147 -11.64 -7.27 4.95
N GLU A 148 -12.26 -8.43 4.76
CA GLU A 148 -12.37 -9.04 3.43
C GLU A 148 -13.27 -8.18 2.53
N LEU A 149 -12.87 -8.00 1.29
CA LEU A 149 -13.67 -7.27 0.32
C LEU A 149 -14.95 -8.08 0.04
N SER A 150 -16.10 -7.42 0.21
CA SER A 150 -17.39 -8.04 -0.06
C SER A 150 -17.49 -8.45 -1.55
N THR A 151 -18.17 -9.56 -1.82
CA THR A 151 -18.51 -9.99 -3.18
C THR A 151 -19.38 -8.98 -3.95
N LEU A 152 -19.91 -7.97 -3.27
CA LEU A 152 -20.64 -6.85 -3.89
C LEU A 152 -19.72 -5.81 -4.55
N TYR A 153 -18.43 -5.83 -4.23
CA TYR A 153 -17.46 -4.90 -4.82
C TYR A 153 -16.72 -5.58 -5.97
N GLU A 154 -16.79 -4.96 -7.14
CA GLU A 154 -15.95 -5.32 -8.28
C GLU A 154 -14.66 -4.50 -8.21
N VAL A 155 -13.53 -5.13 -8.42
CA VAL A 155 -12.25 -4.44 -8.53
C VAL A 155 -11.98 -4.15 -9.99
N LEU A 156 -11.80 -2.87 -10.32
CA LEU A 156 -11.55 -2.41 -11.70
C LEU A 156 -10.07 -2.59 -12.11
N HIS A 157 -9.34 -3.47 -11.47
CA HIS A 157 -7.91 -3.60 -11.73
C HIS A 157 -7.54 -4.96 -12.32
N ASP A 158 -6.97 -4.95 -13.54
CA ASP A 158 -6.51 -6.16 -14.25
C ASP A 158 -5.27 -6.84 -13.61
N GLY A 159 -4.70 -6.27 -12.56
CA GLY A 159 -3.48 -6.75 -11.92
C GLY A 159 -3.69 -7.60 -10.67
N TRP A 160 -4.91 -7.80 -10.22
CA TRP A 160 -5.19 -8.67 -9.09
C TRP A 160 -5.27 -10.12 -9.57
N ASN A 161 -4.19 -10.84 -9.34
CA ASN A 161 -4.05 -12.22 -9.72
C ASN A 161 -4.96 -13.13 -8.89
N ASP A 162 -5.32 -14.30 -9.45
CA ASP A 162 -6.05 -15.38 -8.76
C ASP A 162 -5.35 -15.92 -7.48
N HIS A 163 -4.25 -15.29 -7.05
CA HIS A 163 -3.39 -15.73 -5.95
C HIS A 163 -3.32 -14.75 -4.78
N CYS A 164 -4.15 -13.72 -4.75
CA CYS A 164 -4.20 -12.78 -3.64
C CYS A 164 -5.61 -12.58 -3.11
N ASP A 165 -5.73 -12.22 -1.84
CA ASP A 165 -7.00 -11.97 -1.18
C ASP A 165 -7.23 -10.46 -1.07
N PRO A 166 -8.33 -9.94 -1.68
CA PRO A 166 -8.64 -8.52 -1.61
C PRO A 166 -9.17 -8.15 -0.22
N LEU A 167 -8.49 -7.19 0.39
CA LEU A 167 -8.85 -6.65 1.69
C LEU A 167 -9.01 -5.13 1.61
N TYR A 168 -9.82 -4.56 2.50
CA TYR A 168 -10.02 -3.12 2.58
C TYR A 168 -10.27 -2.65 4.00
N ILE A 169 -10.02 -1.35 4.24
CA ILE A 169 -10.46 -0.63 5.41
C ILE A 169 -11.13 0.67 4.97
N THR A 170 -12.30 0.97 5.53
CA THR A 170 -12.95 2.26 5.32
C THR A 170 -12.33 3.28 6.25
N LEU A 171 -11.84 4.38 5.68
CA LEU A 171 -11.28 5.47 6.46
C LEU A 171 -12.40 6.17 7.25
N PRO A 172 -12.15 6.58 8.51
CA PRO A 172 -13.16 7.23 9.33
C PRO A 172 -13.68 8.50 8.66
N GLU A 173 -14.97 8.79 8.83
CA GLU A 173 -15.57 9.99 8.28
C GLU A 173 -14.86 11.24 8.81
N ASN A 174 -14.55 12.18 7.93
CA ASN A 174 -14.13 13.51 8.36
C ASN A 174 -15.35 14.20 8.94
N ILE A 175 -15.48 14.21 10.25
CA ILE A 175 -16.39 15.10 10.94
C ILE A 175 -15.78 16.51 10.85
N THR A 176 -15.87 17.12 9.67
CA THR A 176 -15.79 18.57 9.60
C THR A 176 -17.12 19.04 10.18
N ASN A 177 -17.07 19.70 11.33
CA ASN A 177 -18.18 20.50 11.81
C ASN A 177 -18.45 21.58 10.74
N PHE A 178 -19.19 21.22 9.70
CA PHE A 178 -19.95 22.18 8.93
C PHE A 178 -21.17 22.48 9.78
N ASP A 179 -21.02 23.41 10.70
CA ASP A 179 -22.12 24.17 11.23
C ASP A 179 -22.58 25.10 10.09
N PRO A 180 -23.83 24.98 9.57
CA PRO A 180 -24.34 25.83 8.50
C PRO A 180 -24.56 27.27 8.97
#